data_7fc06ea4cf8ad9530f8430a465a16703
#
_entry.id   7fc06ea4cf8ad9530f8430a465a16703
#
_cell.length_a   1.000
_cell.length_b   1.000
_cell.length_c   1.000
_cell.angle_alpha   90.00
_cell.angle_beta   90.00
_cell.angle_gamma   90.00
#
_symmetry.space_group_name_H-M   'P 1'
#
loop_
_entity.id
_entity.type
_entity.pdbx_description
1 polymer ?
#
loop_
_entity_poly.entity_id
_entity_poly.type
_entity_poly.pdbx_seq_one_letter_code
_entity_poly.pdbx_strand_id
1 'polypeptide(L)'
;KNIIRKTEGSIKAYLTPGILFEELGLRYIGPIDGHDIKNMVKILKSIRNMNTPVLLHVHTNKSKGINMESKDAIKYYSLSGVKSTNENTDEVSYSNVLGESLYKLADIYSFHCITAAMNIGTGLQKFTKNYSTRSTDVGIAEEHAVTYAAGLSSADVYPIVAIYSTFMQRAYDCVIHDIALQNLPALFCMDRAGLVGNDGPTHHGIFDISFMRSIPGMIVCAPMDGAEMLELIHLAIKDKLMLSIRYPKMNTAFELSDNINNIQIGTWETIYTGSKICILTFGSMIPNALE
;
A
#
# COMPACT_ATOMS: atom_id res chain seq x y z
N LYS A 1 -5.69 21.09 47.76
CA LYS A 1 -4.47 21.08 46.91
C LYS A 1 -4.56 20.09 45.71
N ASN A 2 -5.15 18.88 45.89
CA ASN A 2 -5.24 17.88 44.77
C ASN A 2 -6.26 18.27 43.67
N ILE A 3 -7.34 18.97 44.03
CA ILE A 3 -8.37 19.39 43.05
C ILE A 3 -7.84 20.52 42.18
N ILE A 4 -7.14 21.50 42.77
CA ILE A 4 -6.53 22.62 42.04
C ILE A 4 -5.47 22.12 41.06
N ARG A 5 -4.67 21.11 41.45
CA ARG A 5 -3.69 20.49 40.59
C ARG A 5 -4.33 19.71 39.41
N LYS A 6 -5.48 19.06 39.64
CA LYS A 6 -6.23 18.35 38.57
C LYS A 6 -6.88 19.33 37.60
N THR A 7 -7.45 20.44 38.09
CA THR A 7 -8.04 21.47 37.21
C THR A 7 -6.98 22.24 36.45
N GLU A 8 -5.83 22.54 37.03
CA GLU A 8 -4.68 23.15 36.35
C GLU A 8 -4.11 22.19 35.26
N GLY A 9 -4.01 20.88 35.56
CA GLY A 9 -3.64 19.84 34.60
C GLY A 9 -4.61 19.73 33.43
N SER A 10 -5.93 19.77 33.70
CA SER A 10 -6.96 19.69 32.67
C SER A 10 -6.97 20.92 31.74
N ILE A 11 -6.73 22.12 32.29
CA ILE A 11 -6.64 23.36 31.49
C ILE A 11 -5.34 23.36 30.66
N LYS A 12 -4.21 22.93 31.22
CA LYS A 12 -2.96 22.72 30.46
C LYS A 12 -3.13 21.68 29.39
N ALA A 13 -3.85 20.58 29.63
CA ALA A 13 -4.14 19.53 28.68
C ALA A 13 -4.85 20.07 27.44
N TYR A 14 -5.76 21.00 27.61
CA TYR A 14 -6.51 21.61 26.52
C TYR A 14 -5.69 22.60 25.68
N LEU A 15 -4.64 23.18 26.28
CA LEU A 15 -3.84 24.26 25.69
C LEU A 15 -2.45 23.83 25.20
N THR A 16 -2.00 22.62 25.56
CA THR A 16 -0.61 22.21 25.25
C THR A 16 -0.58 20.91 24.43
N PRO A 17 -0.08 20.94 23.19
CA PRO A 17 -0.07 19.77 22.28
C PRO A 17 0.71 18.54 22.79
N GLY A 18 1.47 18.67 23.87
CA GLY A 18 2.42 17.63 24.32
C GLY A 18 2.03 16.89 25.60
N ILE A 19 0.86 17.17 26.21
CA ILE A 19 0.54 16.64 27.55
C ILE A 19 0.45 15.12 27.59
N LEU A 20 -0.04 14.48 26.54
CA LEU A 20 -0.08 13.03 26.45
C LEU A 20 1.32 12.41 26.62
N PHE A 21 2.33 13.02 26.02
CA PHE A 21 3.71 12.56 26.14
C PHE A 21 4.29 12.82 27.53
N GLU A 22 3.90 13.93 28.18
CA GLU A 22 4.30 14.22 29.55
C GLU A 22 3.68 13.23 30.54
N GLU A 23 2.42 12.84 30.36
CA GLU A 23 1.76 11.79 31.15
C GLU A 23 2.41 10.41 30.96
N LEU A 24 3.02 10.16 29.79
CA LEU A 24 3.83 8.96 29.53
C LEU A 24 5.26 9.05 30.10
N GLY A 25 5.58 10.12 30.83
CA GLY A 25 6.90 10.31 31.47
C GLY A 25 7.97 10.92 30.55
N LEU A 26 7.58 11.43 29.37
CA LEU A 26 8.50 12.12 28.47
C LEU A 26 8.53 13.62 28.77
N ARG A 27 9.70 14.24 28.71
CA ARG A 27 9.79 15.70 28.71
C ARG A 27 9.48 16.21 27.30
N TYR A 28 8.32 16.84 27.11
CA TYR A 28 7.93 17.41 25.82
C TYR A 28 8.55 18.81 25.64
N ILE A 29 9.16 19.03 24.47
CA ILE A 29 9.73 20.32 24.03
C ILE A 29 9.25 20.58 22.61
N GLY A 30 8.49 21.65 22.40
CA GLY A 30 8.00 22.01 21.08
C GLY A 30 6.54 22.54 21.12
N PRO A 31 5.91 22.71 19.96
CA PRO A 31 6.53 22.59 18.61
C PRO A 31 7.54 23.71 18.32
N ILE A 32 8.62 23.39 17.61
CA ILE A 32 9.63 24.36 17.19
C ILE A 32 9.80 24.34 15.67
N ASP A 33 10.24 25.47 15.07
CA ASP A 33 10.55 25.55 13.64
C ASP A 33 11.88 24.83 13.35
N GLY A 34 11.82 23.69 12.65
CA GLY A 34 12.99 22.92 12.24
C GLY A 34 13.85 23.57 11.15
N HIS A 35 13.39 24.67 10.55
CA HIS A 35 14.17 25.44 9.58
C HIS A 35 14.96 26.58 10.24
N ASP A 36 14.68 26.91 11.51
CA ASP A 36 15.51 27.81 12.31
C ASP A 36 16.68 27.02 12.92
N ILE A 37 17.76 26.89 12.16
CA ILE A 37 18.95 26.13 12.55
C ILE A 37 19.59 26.71 13.83
N LYS A 38 19.57 28.04 14.01
CA LYS A 38 20.16 28.67 15.19
C LYS A 38 19.41 28.28 16.47
N ASN A 39 18.07 28.32 16.42
CA ASN A 39 17.23 27.92 17.54
C ASN A 39 17.32 26.41 17.80
N MET A 40 17.31 25.60 16.73
CA MET A 40 17.51 24.14 16.83
C MET A 40 18.81 23.78 17.56
N VAL A 41 19.93 24.37 17.18
CA VAL A 41 21.23 24.13 17.86
C VAL A 41 21.19 24.55 19.32
N LYS A 42 20.54 25.68 19.64
CA LYS A 42 20.38 26.15 21.02
C LYS A 42 19.58 25.16 21.88
N ILE A 43 18.46 24.68 21.35
CA ILE A 43 17.60 23.71 22.04
C ILE A 43 18.32 22.37 22.19
N LEU A 44 18.92 21.82 21.14
CA LEU A 44 19.69 20.59 21.21
C LEU A 44 20.82 20.64 22.24
N LYS A 45 21.51 21.79 22.37
CA LYS A 45 22.50 21.99 23.44
C LYS A 45 21.89 21.98 24.82
N SER A 46 20.68 22.53 25.01
CA SER A 46 20.02 22.56 26.32
C SER A 46 19.53 21.20 26.77
N ILE A 47 19.06 20.35 25.83
CA ILE A 47 18.53 19.02 26.16
C ILE A 47 19.62 17.95 26.26
N ARG A 48 20.81 18.19 25.72
CA ARG A 48 21.93 17.22 25.64
C ARG A 48 22.27 16.58 26.99
N ASN A 49 22.17 17.33 28.07
CA ASN A 49 22.56 16.91 29.40
C ASN A 49 21.37 16.55 30.30
N MET A 50 20.18 16.43 29.74
CA MET A 50 19.00 15.96 30.50
C MET A 50 19.07 14.46 30.68
N ASN A 51 18.87 14.00 31.92
CA ASN A 51 18.85 12.57 32.30
C ASN A 51 17.44 11.96 32.22
N THR A 52 16.53 12.59 31.51
CA THR A 52 15.15 12.14 31.30
C THR A 52 14.88 11.94 29.82
N PRO A 53 13.99 11.02 29.44
CA PRO A 53 13.58 10.89 28.05
C PRO A 53 12.96 12.21 27.56
N VAL A 54 13.39 12.68 26.39
CA VAL A 54 12.93 13.93 25.79
C VAL A 54 12.26 13.66 24.45
N LEU A 55 11.05 14.17 24.26
CA LEU A 55 10.38 14.25 22.97
C LEU A 55 10.52 15.67 22.43
N LEU A 56 11.39 15.84 21.42
CA LEU A 56 11.56 17.10 20.73
C LEU A 56 10.65 17.15 19.48
N HIS A 57 9.59 17.97 19.56
CA HIS A 57 8.64 18.14 18.46
C HIS A 57 9.10 19.23 17.52
N VAL A 58 9.46 18.87 16.29
CA VAL A 58 10.01 19.75 15.29
C VAL A 58 9.07 19.83 14.09
N HIS A 59 8.64 21.02 13.72
CA HIS A 59 7.89 21.27 12.50
C HIS A 59 8.83 21.58 11.36
N THR A 60 8.68 20.84 10.26
CA THR A 60 9.42 21.09 9.01
C THR A 60 8.46 21.16 7.83
N ASN A 61 8.83 21.93 6.82
CA ASN A 61 8.18 21.92 5.52
C ASN A 61 9.16 21.33 4.50
N LYS A 62 8.83 20.18 3.92
CA LYS A 62 9.71 19.44 3.00
C LYS A 62 10.02 20.19 1.70
N SER A 63 9.15 21.11 1.30
CA SER A 63 9.36 21.95 0.10
C SER A 63 9.96 23.33 0.40
N LYS A 64 10.36 23.62 1.65
CA LYS A 64 10.93 24.93 2.01
C LYS A 64 12.22 25.21 1.22
N GLY A 65 12.24 26.35 0.52
CA GLY A 65 13.35 26.75 -0.35
C GLY A 65 13.18 26.39 -1.81
N ILE A 66 12.12 25.65 -2.15
CA ILE A 66 11.73 25.37 -3.54
C ILE A 66 10.45 26.17 -3.82
N ASN A 67 10.46 26.97 -4.89
CA ASN A 67 9.26 27.73 -5.32
C ASN A 67 8.24 26.75 -5.89
N MET A 68 7.24 26.39 -5.08
CA MET A 68 6.23 25.40 -5.46
C MET A 68 4.87 25.69 -4.85
N GLU A 69 3.83 25.39 -5.62
CA GLU A 69 2.48 25.33 -5.10
C GLU A 69 2.33 24.09 -4.18
N SER A 70 1.66 24.27 -3.05
CA SER A 70 1.50 23.23 -2.01
C SER A 70 0.89 21.90 -2.50
N LYS A 71 0.23 21.91 -3.67
CA LYS A 71 -0.39 20.72 -4.30
C LYS A 71 0.63 19.71 -4.85
N ASP A 72 1.87 20.15 -5.10
CA ASP A 72 2.91 19.29 -5.68
C ASP A 72 3.92 18.76 -4.65
N ALA A 73 3.74 19.07 -3.37
CA ALA A 73 4.68 18.69 -2.31
C ALA A 73 4.98 17.17 -2.27
N ILE A 74 4.01 16.33 -2.64
CA ILE A 74 4.17 14.88 -2.65
C ILE A 74 5.20 14.41 -3.69
N LYS A 75 5.31 15.06 -4.86
CA LYS A 75 6.30 14.74 -5.89
C LYS A 75 7.75 14.88 -5.42
N TYR A 76 7.97 15.67 -4.37
CA TYR A 76 9.30 15.97 -3.85
C TYR A 76 9.66 15.16 -2.59
N TYR A 77 8.80 14.21 -2.20
CA TYR A 77 9.11 13.29 -1.12
C TYR A 77 10.21 12.30 -1.49
N SER A 78 10.30 11.92 -2.77
CA SER A 78 11.40 11.11 -3.28
C SER A 78 11.74 11.55 -4.71
N LEU A 79 12.78 12.38 -4.84
CA LEU A 79 13.30 12.76 -6.14
C LEU A 79 14.28 11.68 -6.60
N SER A 80 14.01 11.07 -7.76
CA SER A 80 15.00 10.25 -8.44
C SER A 80 16.09 11.17 -9.02
N GLY A 81 17.37 10.94 -8.65
CA GLY A 81 18.50 11.76 -9.08
C GLY A 81 18.87 11.64 -10.56
N VAL A 82 18.21 10.76 -11.32
CA VAL A 82 18.47 10.52 -12.75
C VAL A 82 17.14 10.60 -13.50
N LYS A 83 17.08 11.46 -14.53
CA LYS A 83 16.00 11.38 -15.51
C LYS A 83 16.16 10.05 -16.25
N SER A 84 15.16 9.20 -16.16
CA SER A 84 15.03 8.04 -17.05
C SER A 84 14.94 8.57 -18.49
N THR A 85 15.95 8.29 -19.31
CA THR A 85 16.02 8.73 -20.72
C THR A 85 15.33 7.74 -21.66
N ASN A 86 14.76 6.66 -21.15
CA ASN A 86 14.03 5.66 -21.94
C ASN A 86 12.57 5.63 -21.49
N GLU A 87 11.77 6.55 -22.01
CA GLU A 87 10.33 6.39 -22.09
C GLU A 87 10.02 5.54 -23.33
N ASN A 88 10.04 4.22 -23.20
CA ASN A 88 9.25 3.38 -24.10
C ASN A 88 7.80 3.71 -23.77
N THR A 89 7.11 4.34 -24.72
CA THR A 89 5.77 4.92 -24.55
C THR A 89 4.67 3.86 -24.38
N ASP A 90 4.98 2.58 -24.60
CA ASP A 90 4.02 1.48 -24.60
C ASP A 90 4.04 0.63 -23.32
N GLU A 91 4.97 0.91 -22.40
CA GLU A 91 5.06 0.19 -21.13
C GLU A 91 4.50 1.01 -19.98
N VAL A 92 3.65 0.39 -19.17
CA VAL A 92 3.07 0.97 -17.94
C VAL A 92 3.45 0.14 -16.71
N SER A 93 3.53 0.76 -15.54
CA SER A 93 3.79 0.02 -14.31
C SER A 93 2.59 -0.87 -13.94
N TYR A 94 2.84 -2.03 -13.32
CA TYR A 94 1.76 -2.89 -12.80
C TYR A 94 0.83 -2.14 -11.84
N SER A 95 1.33 -1.20 -11.05
CA SER A 95 0.50 -0.35 -10.18
C SER A 95 -0.47 0.50 -10.99
N ASN A 96 -0.04 1.05 -12.14
CA ASN A 96 -0.93 1.79 -13.04
C ASN A 96 -1.94 0.87 -13.73
N VAL A 97 -1.52 -0.35 -14.10
CA VAL A 97 -2.44 -1.38 -14.61
C VAL A 97 -3.57 -1.66 -13.62
N LEU A 98 -3.24 -1.82 -12.32
CA LEU A 98 -4.27 -1.96 -11.27
C LEU A 98 -5.25 -0.79 -11.30
N GLY A 99 -4.73 0.44 -11.24
CA GLY A 99 -5.56 1.65 -11.20
C GLY A 99 -6.49 1.80 -12.40
N GLU A 100 -5.97 1.58 -13.62
CA GLU A 100 -6.75 1.65 -14.87
C GLU A 100 -7.79 0.52 -14.95
N SER A 101 -7.42 -0.70 -14.56
CA SER A 101 -8.32 -1.85 -14.53
C SER A 101 -9.50 -1.62 -13.59
N LEU A 102 -9.23 -1.17 -12.36
CA LEU A 102 -10.27 -0.87 -11.38
C LEU A 102 -11.14 0.31 -11.83
N TYR A 103 -10.54 1.34 -12.41
CA TYR A 103 -11.31 2.47 -12.95
C TYR A 103 -12.30 2.03 -14.04
N LYS A 104 -11.83 1.18 -14.97
CA LYS A 104 -12.68 0.62 -16.03
C LYS A 104 -13.81 -0.26 -15.47
N LEU A 105 -13.47 -1.18 -14.56
CA LEU A 105 -14.43 -2.14 -14.00
C LEU A 105 -15.45 -1.48 -13.05
N ALA A 106 -15.18 -0.28 -12.54
CA ALA A 106 -16.07 0.45 -11.65
C ALA A 106 -17.41 0.86 -12.27
N ASP A 107 -17.46 1.00 -13.60
CA ASP A 107 -18.69 1.29 -14.33
C ASP A 107 -19.59 0.05 -14.48
N ILE A 108 -19.01 -1.14 -14.35
CA ILE A 108 -19.69 -2.43 -14.56
C ILE A 108 -20.06 -3.07 -13.21
N TYR A 109 -19.16 -2.97 -12.22
CA TYR A 109 -19.25 -3.67 -10.94
C TYR A 109 -19.25 -2.71 -9.75
N SER A 110 -19.94 -3.13 -8.69
CA SER A 110 -19.87 -2.46 -7.39
C SER A 110 -18.84 -3.14 -6.49
N PHE A 111 -17.79 -2.41 -6.12
CA PHE A 111 -16.75 -2.83 -5.18
C PHE A 111 -16.20 -1.63 -4.43
N HIS A 112 -15.43 -1.85 -3.38
CA HIS A 112 -14.82 -0.80 -2.57
C HIS A 112 -13.32 -1.01 -2.45
N CYS A 113 -12.52 0.00 -2.80
CA CYS A 113 -11.07 -0.05 -2.72
C CYS A 113 -10.56 0.44 -1.36
N ILE A 114 -9.60 -0.26 -0.79
CA ILE A 114 -9.00 0.06 0.50
C ILE A 114 -7.47 0.07 0.34
N THR A 115 -6.83 1.07 0.93
CA THR A 115 -5.36 1.11 1.02
C THR A 115 -4.92 1.63 2.38
N ALA A 116 -3.65 1.45 2.73
CA ALA A 116 -3.07 1.87 4.01
C ALA A 116 -1.92 2.87 3.77
N ALA A 117 -2.28 4.14 3.51
CA ALA A 117 -1.36 5.24 3.16
C ALA A 117 -0.53 4.99 1.87
N MET A 118 -1.03 4.15 0.95
CA MET A 118 -0.30 3.74 -0.26
C MET A 118 -1.05 4.11 -1.56
N ASN A 119 -1.99 5.05 -1.51
CA ASN A 119 -2.87 5.40 -2.63
C ASN A 119 -2.10 5.70 -3.94
N ILE A 120 -0.98 6.44 -3.84
CA ILE A 120 -0.13 6.77 -5.00
C ILE A 120 0.64 5.53 -5.46
N GLY A 121 1.28 4.85 -4.52
CA GLY A 121 2.18 3.74 -4.83
C GLY A 121 1.48 2.51 -5.39
N THR A 122 0.20 2.33 -5.11
CA THR A 122 -0.65 1.24 -5.64
C THR A 122 -1.45 1.65 -6.88
N GLY A 123 -1.28 2.88 -7.39
CA GLY A 123 -1.96 3.35 -8.60
C GLY A 123 -3.44 3.73 -8.41
N LEU A 124 -3.97 3.75 -7.18
CA LEU A 124 -5.39 4.00 -6.92
C LEU A 124 -5.83 5.46 -7.08
N GLN A 125 -4.92 6.40 -7.35
CA GLN A 125 -5.23 7.84 -7.39
C GLN A 125 -6.40 8.20 -8.30
N LYS A 126 -6.43 7.64 -9.52
CA LYS A 126 -7.49 7.90 -10.50
C LYS A 126 -8.83 7.39 -9.99
N PHE A 127 -8.85 6.17 -9.44
CA PHE A 127 -10.05 5.58 -8.85
C PHE A 127 -10.57 6.42 -7.68
N THR A 128 -9.72 6.72 -6.70
CA THR A 128 -10.07 7.50 -5.50
C THR A 128 -10.60 8.89 -5.84
N LYS A 129 -10.04 9.54 -6.86
CA LYS A 129 -10.50 10.86 -7.30
C LYS A 129 -11.91 10.83 -7.88
N ASN A 130 -12.27 9.79 -8.64
CA ASN A 130 -13.54 9.70 -9.36
C ASN A 130 -14.61 8.95 -8.56
N TYR A 131 -14.23 8.03 -7.68
CA TYR A 131 -15.11 7.19 -6.86
C TYR A 131 -14.78 7.32 -5.37
N SER A 132 -14.73 8.57 -4.86
CA SER A 132 -14.29 8.85 -3.48
C SER A 132 -15.16 8.17 -2.40
N THR A 133 -16.44 7.92 -2.67
CA THR A 133 -17.34 7.18 -1.76
C THR A 133 -17.14 5.66 -1.79
N ARG A 134 -16.39 5.17 -2.76
CA ARG A 134 -16.05 3.75 -2.96
C ARG A 134 -14.57 3.47 -2.72
N SER A 135 -13.89 4.35 -1.99
CA SER A 135 -12.49 4.20 -1.63
C SER A 135 -12.23 4.71 -0.21
N THR A 136 -11.35 4.00 0.51
CA THR A 136 -10.93 4.36 1.87
C THR A 136 -9.43 4.21 1.99
N ASP A 137 -8.77 5.25 2.50
CA ASP A 137 -7.39 5.18 2.96
C ASP A 137 -7.41 5.17 4.50
N VAL A 138 -7.00 4.05 5.10
CA VAL A 138 -7.03 3.86 6.55
C VAL A 138 -5.81 4.42 7.27
N GLY A 139 -4.90 5.08 6.55
CA GLY A 139 -3.60 5.46 7.08
C GLY A 139 -2.66 4.25 7.20
N ILE A 140 -1.59 4.37 7.98
CA ILE A 140 -0.63 3.27 8.18
C ILE A 140 -1.22 2.28 9.21
N ALA A 141 -2.20 1.49 8.77
CA ALA A 141 -2.95 0.56 9.61
C ALA A 141 -3.45 -0.62 8.76
N GLU A 142 -2.53 -1.49 8.33
CA GLU A 142 -2.79 -2.60 7.43
C GLU A 142 -3.78 -3.62 8.03
N GLU A 143 -3.67 -3.90 9.32
CA GLU A 143 -4.60 -4.75 10.07
C GLU A 143 -6.04 -4.21 9.98
N HIS A 144 -6.19 -2.90 10.21
CA HIS A 144 -7.48 -2.24 10.10
C HIS A 144 -8.04 -2.30 8.67
N ALA A 145 -7.18 -2.18 7.65
CA ALA A 145 -7.60 -2.30 6.26
C ALA A 145 -8.27 -3.64 5.98
N VAL A 146 -7.72 -4.74 6.51
CA VAL A 146 -8.24 -6.10 6.30
C VAL A 146 -9.51 -6.32 7.14
N THR A 147 -9.53 -5.92 8.40
CA THR A 147 -10.73 -6.01 9.25
C THR A 147 -11.89 -5.17 8.70
N TYR A 148 -11.59 -3.97 8.16
CA TYR A 148 -12.58 -3.14 7.48
C TYR A 148 -13.10 -3.81 6.20
N ALA A 149 -12.22 -4.46 5.42
CA ALA A 149 -12.60 -5.26 4.26
C ALA A 149 -13.54 -6.40 4.64
N ALA A 150 -13.30 -7.10 5.75
CA ALA A 150 -14.19 -8.13 6.25
C ALA A 150 -15.59 -7.58 6.58
N GLY A 151 -15.65 -6.42 7.24
CA GLY A 151 -16.91 -5.73 7.51
C GLY A 151 -17.69 -5.36 6.25
N LEU A 152 -17.02 -4.86 5.21
CA LEU A 152 -17.64 -4.59 3.91
C LEU A 152 -18.15 -5.86 3.25
N SER A 153 -17.32 -6.90 3.23
CA SER A 153 -17.66 -8.19 2.63
C SER A 153 -18.86 -8.85 3.31
N SER A 154 -18.96 -8.77 4.65
CA SER A 154 -20.11 -9.27 5.41
C SER A 154 -21.41 -8.48 5.14
N ALA A 155 -21.30 -7.27 4.58
CA ALA A 155 -22.39 -6.42 4.13
C ALA A 155 -22.62 -6.50 2.60
N ASP A 156 -22.15 -7.56 1.93
CA ASP A 156 -22.27 -7.82 0.49
C ASP A 156 -21.56 -6.81 -0.42
N VAL A 157 -20.65 -6.00 0.13
CA VAL A 157 -19.79 -5.11 -0.65
C VAL A 157 -18.46 -5.78 -0.89
N TYR A 158 -18.10 -6.07 -2.15
CA TYR A 158 -16.84 -6.72 -2.48
C TYR A 158 -15.64 -5.79 -2.22
N PRO A 159 -14.73 -6.12 -1.28
CA PRO A 159 -13.58 -5.28 -0.96
C PRO A 159 -12.37 -5.63 -1.82
N ILE A 160 -11.60 -4.60 -2.20
CA ILE A 160 -10.31 -4.71 -2.88
C ILE A 160 -9.27 -4.01 -2.02
N VAL A 161 -8.36 -4.76 -1.44
CA VAL A 161 -7.31 -4.29 -0.54
C VAL A 161 -6.01 -4.17 -1.31
N ALA A 162 -5.54 -2.94 -1.56
CA ALA A 162 -4.30 -2.69 -2.29
C ALA A 162 -3.20 -2.21 -1.33
N ILE A 163 -2.27 -3.09 -1.01
CA ILE A 163 -1.19 -2.91 -0.03
C ILE A 163 0.10 -3.51 -0.59
N TYR A 164 1.27 -2.94 -0.25
CA TYR A 164 2.55 -3.55 -0.62
C TYR A 164 2.71 -4.92 0.03
N SER A 165 3.24 -5.87 -0.73
CA SER A 165 3.43 -7.26 -0.32
C SER A 165 4.11 -7.39 1.05
N THR A 166 5.20 -6.65 1.28
CA THR A 166 5.91 -6.68 2.57
C THR A 166 5.05 -6.16 3.73
N PHE A 167 4.18 -5.18 3.50
CA PHE A 167 3.34 -4.60 4.56
C PHE A 167 2.09 -5.43 4.85
N MET A 168 1.66 -6.27 3.91
CA MET A 168 0.56 -7.22 4.15
C MET A 168 0.89 -8.23 5.27
N GLN A 169 2.17 -8.46 5.56
CA GLN A 169 2.59 -9.32 6.69
C GLN A 169 2.00 -8.87 8.03
N ARG A 170 1.77 -7.57 8.24
CA ARG A 170 1.14 -7.05 9.48
C ARG A 170 -0.30 -7.51 9.62
N ALA A 171 -1.00 -7.68 8.53
CA ALA A 171 -2.42 -8.03 8.50
C ALA A 171 -2.68 -9.54 8.31
N TYR A 172 -1.64 -10.37 8.35
CA TYR A 172 -1.76 -11.81 8.09
C TYR A 172 -2.78 -12.50 9.00
N ASP A 173 -2.75 -12.20 10.29
CA ASP A 173 -3.73 -12.71 11.25
C ASP A 173 -5.16 -12.29 10.90
N CYS A 174 -5.38 -11.03 10.54
CA CYS A 174 -6.69 -10.52 10.14
C CYS A 174 -7.20 -11.20 8.85
N VAL A 175 -6.31 -11.53 7.90
CA VAL A 175 -6.72 -12.29 6.70
C VAL A 175 -7.25 -13.67 7.09
N ILE A 176 -6.65 -14.33 8.07
CA ILE A 176 -7.10 -15.63 8.55
C ILE A 176 -8.42 -15.49 9.33
N HIS A 177 -8.43 -14.67 10.39
CA HIS A 177 -9.55 -14.59 11.33
C HIS A 177 -10.77 -13.85 10.77
N ASP A 178 -10.53 -12.72 10.10
CA ASP A 178 -11.64 -11.85 9.72
C ASP A 178 -12.19 -12.18 8.32
N ILE A 179 -11.36 -12.74 7.43
CA ILE A 179 -11.74 -13.08 6.05
C ILE A 179 -11.91 -14.60 5.87
N ALA A 180 -10.82 -15.37 6.02
CA ALA A 180 -10.81 -16.76 5.58
C ALA A 180 -11.68 -17.67 6.45
N LEU A 181 -11.64 -17.56 7.78
CA LEU A 181 -12.48 -18.35 8.69
C LEU A 181 -13.98 -18.12 8.48
N GLN A 182 -14.35 -16.95 7.99
CA GLN A 182 -15.74 -16.61 7.70
C GLN A 182 -16.11 -16.87 6.23
N ASN A 183 -15.20 -17.39 5.40
CA ASN A 183 -15.36 -17.57 3.96
C ASN A 183 -15.83 -16.31 3.23
N LEU A 184 -15.34 -15.14 3.64
CA LEU A 184 -15.71 -13.87 3.03
C LEU A 184 -14.90 -13.63 1.75
N PRO A 185 -15.53 -13.21 0.65
CA PRO A 185 -14.83 -12.85 -0.57
C PRO A 185 -14.06 -11.53 -0.40
N ALA A 186 -12.83 -11.51 -0.91
CA ALA A 186 -12.00 -10.30 -0.93
C ALA A 186 -10.87 -10.42 -1.96
N LEU A 187 -10.51 -9.32 -2.61
CA LEU A 187 -9.35 -9.25 -3.48
C LEU A 187 -8.20 -8.53 -2.77
N PHE A 188 -7.06 -9.20 -2.65
CA PHE A 188 -5.82 -8.63 -2.14
C PHE A 188 -4.86 -8.34 -3.29
N CYS A 189 -4.62 -7.06 -3.58
CA CYS A 189 -3.67 -6.60 -4.59
C CYS A 189 -2.34 -6.29 -3.92
N MET A 190 -1.38 -7.22 -4.01
CA MET A 190 -0.10 -7.14 -3.33
C MET A 190 0.97 -6.57 -4.25
N ASP A 191 1.12 -5.27 -4.20
CA ASP A 191 2.11 -4.52 -4.96
C ASP A 191 3.53 -4.77 -4.43
N ARG A 192 4.54 -4.59 -5.26
CA ARG A 192 5.95 -4.75 -4.90
C ARG A 192 6.30 -6.16 -4.40
N ALA A 193 5.72 -7.18 -5.00
CA ALA A 193 6.09 -8.56 -4.74
C ALA A 193 7.50 -8.87 -5.28
N GLY A 194 8.26 -9.67 -4.55
CA GLY A 194 9.64 -9.99 -4.90
C GLY A 194 10.65 -8.91 -4.50
N LEU A 195 11.73 -8.79 -5.27
CA LEU A 195 12.78 -7.81 -5.04
C LEU A 195 12.40 -6.46 -5.67
N VAL A 196 12.59 -5.36 -4.94
CA VAL A 196 12.11 -4.03 -5.34
C VAL A 196 13.23 -3.00 -5.58
N GLY A 197 14.48 -3.44 -5.68
CA GLY A 197 15.60 -2.59 -6.02
C GLY A 197 15.77 -1.38 -5.08
N ASN A 198 15.57 -0.19 -5.61
CA ASN A 198 15.83 1.08 -4.92
C ASN A 198 14.98 1.34 -3.67
N ASP A 199 13.85 0.65 -3.48
CA ASP A 199 13.05 0.79 -2.26
C ASP A 199 13.73 0.14 -1.05
N GLY A 200 14.71 -0.73 -1.29
CA GLY A 200 15.57 -1.34 -0.28
C GLY A 200 14.95 -2.53 0.47
N PRO A 201 15.69 -3.08 1.44
CA PRO A 201 15.36 -4.35 2.08
C PRO A 201 14.05 -4.34 2.88
N THR A 202 13.60 -3.17 3.34
CA THR A 202 12.34 -3.04 4.08
C THR A 202 11.10 -3.18 3.21
N HIS A 203 11.26 -3.13 1.88
CA HIS A 203 10.17 -3.18 0.91
C HIS A 203 10.14 -4.46 0.07
N HIS A 204 11.09 -5.39 0.25
CA HIS A 204 11.09 -6.67 -0.46
C HIS A 204 9.89 -7.54 -0.05
N GLY A 205 9.06 -7.89 -1.03
CA GLY A 205 7.88 -8.74 -0.85
C GLY A 205 8.18 -10.21 -1.15
N ILE A 206 9.01 -10.87 -0.35
CA ILE A 206 9.50 -12.23 -0.63
C ILE A 206 8.77 -13.34 0.12
N PHE A 207 7.90 -13.00 1.06
CA PHE A 207 7.21 -13.97 1.91
C PHE A 207 5.72 -14.16 1.57
N ASP A 208 5.17 -13.34 0.69
CA ASP A 208 3.75 -13.29 0.34
C ASP A 208 3.19 -14.63 -0.15
N ILE A 209 3.90 -15.32 -1.03
CA ILE A 209 3.47 -16.65 -1.49
C ILE A 209 3.37 -17.61 -0.31
N SER A 210 4.35 -17.60 0.60
CA SER A 210 4.40 -18.53 1.72
C SER A 210 3.23 -18.33 2.68
N PHE A 211 2.95 -17.12 3.10
CA PHE A 211 1.88 -16.88 4.08
C PHE A 211 0.48 -16.89 3.44
N MET A 212 0.30 -16.39 2.22
CA MET A 212 -1.01 -16.43 1.55
C MET A 212 -1.42 -17.85 1.15
N ARG A 213 -0.48 -18.69 0.71
CA ARG A 213 -0.78 -20.09 0.38
C ARG A 213 -1.16 -20.96 1.57
N SER A 214 -0.80 -20.56 2.78
CA SER A 214 -1.18 -21.32 3.99
C SER A 214 -2.62 -21.04 4.43
N ILE A 215 -3.29 -20.04 3.84
CA ILE A 215 -4.65 -19.66 4.20
C ILE A 215 -5.64 -20.55 3.42
N PRO A 216 -6.53 -21.32 4.12
CA PRO A 216 -7.51 -22.17 3.45
C PRO A 216 -8.44 -21.36 2.53
N GLY A 217 -8.66 -21.86 1.33
CA GLY A 217 -9.53 -21.21 0.34
C GLY A 217 -8.93 -20.00 -0.39
N MET A 218 -7.75 -19.53 0.00
CA MET A 218 -7.07 -18.42 -0.69
C MET A 218 -6.51 -18.88 -2.03
N ILE A 219 -6.89 -18.16 -3.09
CA ILE A 219 -6.30 -18.34 -4.43
C ILE A 219 -5.17 -17.33 -4.57
N VAL A 220 -3.95 -17.79 -4.88
CA VAL A 220 -2.77 -16.93 -5.04
C VAL A 220 -2.37 -16.90 -6.51
N CYS A 221 -2.38 -15.71 -7.10
CA CYS A 221 -2.08 -15.46 -8.51
C CYS A 221 -0.89 -14.52 -8.68
N ALA A 222 -0.16 -14.71 -9.80
CA ALA A 222 0.89 -13.81 -10.24
C ALA A 222 0.75 -13.60 -11.75
N PRO A 223 0.28 -12.44 -12.21
CA PRO A 223 0.07 -12.19 -13.62
C PRO A 223 1.40 -12.11 -14.37
N MET A 224 1.45 -12.64 -15.60
CA MET A 224 2.62 -12.54 -16.46
C MET A 224 2.78 -11.12 -17.02
N ASP A 225 1.66 -10.45 -17.31
CA ASP A 225 1.62 -9.11 -17.87
C ASP A 225 0.38 -8.33 -17.40
N GLY A 226 0.20 -7.12 -17.94
CA GLY A 226 -0.93 -6.25 -17.60
C GLY A 226 -2.28 -6.77 -18.09
N ALA A 227 -2.32 -7.50 -19.20
CA ALA A 227 -3.56 -8.06 -19.73
C ALA A 227 -4.09 -9.17 -18.81
N GLU A 228 -3.24 -10.12 -18.43
CA GLU A 228 -3.59 -11.18 -17.47
C GLU A 228 -3.96 -10.59 -16.10
N MET A 229 -3.32 -9.49 -15.68
CA MET A 229 -3.69 -8.80 -14.44
C MET A 229 -5.12 -8.26 -14.48
N LEU A 230 -5.54 -7.63 -15.58
CA LEU A 230 -6.92 -7.17 -15.79
C LEU A 230 -7.90 -8.35 -15.75
N GLU A 231 -7.56 -9.45 -16.41
CA GLU A 231 -8.39 -10.67 -16.45
C GLU A 231 -8.58 -11.28 -15.06
N LEU A 232 -7.52 -11.36 -14.26
CA LEU A 232 -7.56 -11.85 -12.86
C LEU A 232 -8.40 -10.93 -11.95
N ILE A 233 -8.26 -9.61 -12.08
CA ILE A 233 -9.07 -8.64 -11.33
C ILE A 233 -10.55 -8.79 -11.70
N HIS A 234 -10.85 -8.87 -13.00
CA HIS A 234 -12.21 -9.05 -13.48
C HIS A 234 -12.83 -10.35 -12.97
N LEU A 235 -12.09 -11.47 -13.05
CA LEU A 235 -12.54 -12.77 -12.54
C LEU A 235 -12.84 -12.71 -11.04
N ALA A 236 -11.95 -12.11 -10.25
CA ALA A 236 -12.10 -11.98 -8.80
C ALA A 236 -13.36 -11.20 -8.41
N ILE A 237 -13.63 -10.09 -9.10
CA ILE A 237 -14.81 -9.24 -8.84
C ILE A 237 -16.08 -9.92 -9.29
N LYS A 238 -16.09 -10.48 -10.51
CA LYS A 238 -17.25 -11.13 -11.13
C LYS A 238 -17.75 -12.33 -10.31
N ASP A 239 -16.81 -13.18 -9.90
CA ASP A 239 -17.14 -14.45 -9.22
C ASP A 239 -17.04 -14.32 -7.69
N LYS A 240 -16.78 -13.11 -7.16
CA LYS A 240 -16.62 -12.82 -5.73
C LYS A 240 -15.66 -13.78 -5.04
N LEU A 241 -14.44 -13.90 -5.54
CA LEU A 241 -13.43 -14.83 -5.04
C LEU A 241 -12.66 -14.25 -3.84
N MET A 242 -12.16 -15.13 -2.96
CA MET A 242 -11.09 -14.81 -2.03
C MET A 242 -9.76 -15.04 -2.75
N LEU A 243 -9.18 -13.96 -3.29
CA LEU A 243 -8.06 -14.04 -4.21
C LEU A 243 -6.97 -13.02 -3.86
N SER A 244 -5.70 -13.43 -4.00
CA SER A 244 -4.52 -12.59 -3.87
C SER A 244 -3.79 -12.52 -5.20
N ILE A 245 -3.66 -11.31 -5.76
CA ILE A 245 -2.82 -11.03 -6.93
C ILE A 245 -1.54 -10.38 -6.45
N ARG A 246 -0.40 -11.01 -6.74
CA ARG A 246 0.93 -10.46 -6.44
C ARG A 246 1.65 -10.03 -7.72
N TYR A 247 2.21 -8.83 -7.73
CA TYR A 247 2.90 -8.28 -8.89
C TYR A 247 4.11 -7.44 -8.49
N PRO A 248 5.16 -7.41 -9.35
CA PRO A 248 6.41 -6.74 -9.04
C PRO A 248 6.32 -5.21 -9.26
N LYS A 249 7.29 -4.49 -8.70
CA LYS A 249 7.55 -3.09 -9.04
C LYS A 249 8.35 -3.02 -10.35
N MET A 250 7.66 -3.17 -11.48
CA MET A 250 8.25 -3.07 -12.82
C MET A 250 7.19 -2.62 -13.82
N ASN A 251 7.64 -2.29 -15.02
CA ASN A 251 6.77 -2.03 -16.14
C ASN A 251 6.37 -3.34 -16.84
N THR A 252 5.27 -3.28 -17.56
CA THR A 252 4.71 -4.38 -18.34
C THR A 252 4.04 -3.83 -19.58
N ALA A 253 3.93 -4.65 -20.62
CA ALA A 253 3.07 -4.35 -21.75
C ALA A 253 1.60 -4.36 -21.29
N PHE A 254 0.86 -3.32 -21.63
CA PHE A 254 -0.54 -3.22 -21.27
C PHE A 254 -1.31 -2.34 -22.23
N GLU A 255 -2.36 -2.89 -22.80
CA GLU A 255 -3.39 -2.16 -23.53
C GLU A 255 -4.75 -2.47 -22.89
N LEU A 256 -5.49 -1.43 -22.57
CA LEU A 256 -6.80 -1.57 -21.94
C LEU A 256 -7.82 -2.10 -22.96
N SER A 257 -8.02 -3.41 -22.99
CA SER A 257 -8.94 -4.08 -23.92
C SER A 257 -10.36 -4.14 -23.36
N ASP A 258 -11.36 -4.05 -24.25
CA ASP A 258 -12.76 -4.35 -23.93
C ASP A 258 -13.06 -5.85 -23.93
N ASN A 259 -12.23 -6.62 -24.63
CA ASN A 259 -12.29 -8.08 -24.61
C ASN A 259 -11.44 -8.61 -23.45
N ILE A 260 -12.12 -9.01 -22.38
CA ILE A 260 -11.49 -9.64 -21.22
C ILE A 260 -11.66 -11.15 -21.38
N ASN A 261 -10.56 -11.88 -21.51
CA ASN A 261 -10.59 -13.33 -21.59
C ASN A 261 -10.99 -13.95 -20.24
N ASN A 262 -11.45 -15.19 -20.27
CA ASN A 262 -11.77 -15.93 -19.06
C ASN A 262 -10.60 -16.83 -18.68
N ILE A 263 -9.93 -16.50 -17.58
CA ILE A 263 -8.94 -17.38 -16.96
C ILE A 263 -9.66 -18.53 -16.26
N GLN A 264 -9.17 -19.75 -16.44
CA GLN A 264 -9.64 -20.93 -15.72
C GLN A 264 -8.69 -21.26 -14.57
N ILE A 265 -9.19 -21.18 -13.33
CA ILE A 265 -8.39 -21.48 -12.14
C ILE A 265 -8.01 -22.96 -12.12
N GLY A 266 -6.76 -23.24 -11.73
CA GLY A 266 -6.25 -24.61 -11.58
C GLY A 266 -5.79 -25.25 -12.88
N THR A 267 -5.63 -24.48 -13.95
CA THR A 267 -5.11 -24.96 -15.26
C THR A 267 -3.70 -24.48 -15.51
N TRP A 268 -3.02 -25.21 -16.39
CA TRP A 268 -1.72 -24.84 -16.93
C TRP A 268 -1.85 -24.58 -18.43
N GLU A 269 -1.14 -23.59 -18.92
CA GLU A 269 -1.02 -23.31 -20.35
C GLU A 269 0.35 -23.77 -20.85
N THR A 270 0.36 -24.47 -22.00
CA THR A 270 1.59 -24.85 -22.68
C THR A 270 1.94 -23.78 -23.70
N ILE A 271 2.90 -22.90 -23.37
CA ILE A 271 3.33 -21.80 -24.24
C ILE A 271 4.28 -22.32 -25.33
N TYR A 272 5.15 -23.26 -24.97
CA TYR A 272 6.12 -23.85 -25.91
C TYR A 272 6.23 -25.36 -25.71
N THR A 273 6.28 -26.10 -26.81
CA THR A 273 6.38 -27.58 -26.80
C THR A 273 7.83 -28.01 -27.05
N GLY A 274 8.38 -28.77 -26.12
CA GLY A 274 9.73 -29.35 -26.19
C GLY A 274 9.72 -30.85 -25.91
N SER A 275 10.89 -31.48 -25.94
CA SER A 275 11.01 -32.94 -25.80
C SER A 275 11.98 -33.42 -24.71
N LYS A 276 12.86 -32.58 -24.20
CA LYS A 276 13.93 -32.96 -23.27
C LYS A 276 13.83 -32.30 -21.87
N ILE A 277 13.34 -31.07 -21.80
CA ILE A 277 13.28 -30.28 -20.57
C ILE A 277 11.88 -29.68 -20.49
N CYS A 278 11.33 -29.67 -19.29
CA CYS A 278 10.11 -28.97 -18.97
C CYS A 278 10.43 -27.81 -18.03
N ILE A 279 10.06 -26.58 -18.40
CA ILE A 279 10.18 -25.39 -17.57
C ILE A 279 8.79 -25.03 -17.09
N LEU A 280 8.59 -25.04 -15.78
CA LEU A 280 7.37 -24.54 -15.13
C LEU A 280 7.66 -23.15 -14.61
N THR A 281 6.93 -22.17 -15.11
CA THR A 281 7.10 -20.76 -14.73
C THR A 281 5.75 -20.08 -14.56
N PHE A 282 5.73 -18.93 -13.89
CA PHE A 282 4.51 -18.12 -13.70
C PHE A 282 4.87 -16.65 -13.52
N GLY A 283 3.89 -15.78 -13.75
CA GLY A 283 4.01 -14.35 -13.53
C GLY A 283 5.07 -13.71 -14.44
N SER A 284 5.65 -12.62 -13.98
CA SER A 284 6.63 -11.81 -14.71
C SER A 284 7.94 -12.54 -15.09
N MET A 285 8.10 -13.81 -14.68
CA MET A 285 9.26 -14.64 -15.08
C MET A 285 9.05 -15.40 -16.40
N ILE A 286 7.83 -15.37 -16.95
CA ILE A 286 7.53 -16.06 -18.22
C ILE A 286 8.38 -15.53 -19.38
N PRO A 287 8.52 -14.21 -19.61
CA PRO A 287 9.40 -13.68 -20.66
C PRO A 287 10.83 -14.19 -20.55
N ASN A 288 11.41 -14.21 -19.35
CA ASN A 288 12.76 -14.72 -19.12
C ASN A 288 12.91 -16.23 -19.41
N ALA A 289 11.83 -16.99 -19.24
CA ALA A 289 11.84 -18.42 -19.54
C ALA A 289 11.72 -18.71 -21.05
N LEU A 290 11.27 -17.75 -21.84
CA LEU A 290 11.15 -17.84 -23.30
C LEU A 290 12.42 -17.41 -24.03
N GLU A 291 13.32 -16.64 -23.39
CA GLU A 291 14.67 -16.31 -23.88
C GLU A 291 15.61 -17.52 -23.77
#